data_35317ecd4f7f29ceb0d2697e141b1417
#
_entry.id   35317ecd4f7f29ceb0d2697e141b1417
#
_cell.length_a   1.000
_cell.length_b   1.000
_cell.length_c   1.000
_cell.angle_alpha   90.00
_cell.angle_beta   90.00
_cell.angle_gamma   90.00
#
_symmetry.space_group_name_H-M   'P 1'
#
loop_
_entity.id
_entity.type
_entity.pdbx_description
1 polymer ?
#
loop_
_entity_poly.entity_id
_entity_poly.type
_entity_poly.pdbx_seq_one_letter_code
_entity_poly.pdbx_strand_id
1 'polypeptide(L)' 'MLVLSRRADESIVIQPADGVDESMTLAQLFANGPILITLLGGTGRRVKMGIKAPEQLAIRRKDVV' A
#
# COMPACT_ATOMS: atom_id res chain seq x y z
N MET A 1 6.56 -8.17 0.09
CA MET A 1 6.64 -6.72 -0.17
C MET A 1 6.20 -6.45 -1.60
N LEU A 2 5.33 -5.50 -1.78
CA LEU A 2 4.93 -5.06 -3.11
C LEU A 2 5.80 -3.90 -3.54
N VAL A 3 6.35 -3.97 -4.76
CA VAL A 3 7.17 -2.88 -5.30
C VAL A 3 6.43 -2.28 -6.49
N LEU A 4 6.28 -0.96 -6.49
CA LEU A 4 5.65 -0.25 -7.60
C LEU A 4 6.22 1.15 -7.75
N SER A 5 6.00 1.73 -8.94
CA SER A 5 6.47 3.08 -9.26
C SER A 5 5.27 4.01 -9.44
N ARG A 6 5.39 5.23 -8.94
CA ARG A 6 4.37 6.26 -9.11
C ARG A 6 5.01 7.57 -9.53
N ARG A 7 4.27 8.33 -10.32
CA ARG A 7 4.63 9.69 -10.68
C ARG A 7 3.94 10.68 -9.76
N ALA A 8 4.37 11.92 -9.80
CA ALA A 8 3.62 13.00 -9.15
C ALA A 8 2.17 12.99 -9.65
N ASP A 9 1.25 13.31 -8.77
CA ASP A 9 -0.20 13.32 -9.00
C ASP A 9 -0.84 11.94 -9.18
N GLU A 10 -0.07 10.88 -9.15
CA GLU A 10 -0.60 9.52 -9.09
C GLU A 10 -0.71 9.08 -7.64
N SER A 11 -1.69 8.26 -7.34
CA SER A 11 -1.97 7.82 -5.98
C SER A 11 -1.89 6.32 -5.84
N ILE A 12 -1.74 5.91 -4.59
CA ILE A 12 -1.90 4.53 -4.18
C ILE A 12 -3.06 4.48 -3.19
N VAL A 13 -3.96 3.55 -3.37
CA VAL A 13 -5.08 3.34 -2.46
C VAL A 13 -4.81 2.10 -1.64
N ILE A 14 -4.91 2.23 -0.33
CA ILE A 14 -4.83 1.12 0.61
C ILE A 14 -6.21 1.00 1.26
N GLN A 15 -6.83 -0.14 1.10
CA GLN A 15 -8.20 -0.36 1.57
C GLN A 15 -8.37 -1.81 1.99
N PRO A 16 -9.46 -2.14 2.70
CA PRO A 16 -9.72 -3.54 3.04
C PRO A 16 -9.81 -4.40 1.79
N ALA A 17 -9.19 -5.57 1.82
CA ALA A 17 -9.28 -6.53 0.72
C ALA A 17 -10.70 -7.10 0.64
N ASP A 18 -11.09 -7.58 -0.54
CA ASP A 18 -12.38 -8.23 -0.73
C ASP A 18 -12.46 -9.49 0.18
N GLY A 19 -13.59 -9.64 0.85
CA GLY A 19 -13.80 -10.79 1.71
C GLY A 19 -13.15 -10.72 3.08
N VAL A 20 -12.49 -9.60 3.42
CA VAL A 20 -11.90 -9.44 4.74
C VAL A 20 -13.00 -9.27 5.80
N ASP A 21 -12.73 -9.76 7.01
CA ASP A 21 -13.62 -9.54 8.15
C ASP A 21 -13.49 -8.10 8.62
N GLU A 22 -14.47 -7.27 8.28
CA GLU A 22 -14.46 -5.86 8.63
C GLU A 22 -14.66 -5.60 10.12
N SER A 23 -15.05 -6.62 10.88
CA SER A 23 -15.20 -6.52 12.33
C SER A 23 -13.89 -6.75 13.10
N MET A 24 -12.80 -7.10 12.41
CA MET A 24 -11.54 -7.31 13.09
C MET A 24 -11.04 -6.04 13.75
N THR A 25 -10.33 -6.19 14.87
CA THR A 25 -9.78 -5.06 15.59
C THR A 25 -8.49 -4.55 14.94
N LEU A 26 -8.11 -3.33 15.28
CA LEU A 26 -6.82 -2.81 14.83
C LEU A 26 -5.67 -3.67 15.33
N ALA A 27 -5.77 -4.19 16.56
CA ALA A 27 -4.75 -5.08 17.08
C ALA A 27 -4.61 -6.35 16.24
N GLN A 28 -5.72 -6.89 15.79
CA GLN A 28 -5.70 -8.06 14.90
C GLN A 28 -5.13 -7.73 13.53
N LEU A 29 -5.52 -6.59 12.97
CA LEU A 29 -5.06 -6.15 11.65
C LEU A 29 -3.54 -5.96 11.65
N PHE A 30 -2.99 -5.34 12.67
CA PHE A 30 -1.57 -5.02 12.73
C PHE A 30 -0.78 -6.01 13.60
N ALA A 31 -1.30 -7.23 13.79
CA ALA A 31 -0.63 -8.24 14.63
C ALA A 31 0.78 -8.58 14.16
N ASN A 32 1.04 -8.51 12.85
CA ASN A 32 2.33 -8.82 12.26
C ASN A 32 3.17 -7.57 11.95
N GLY A 33 2.75 -6.43 12.44
CA GLY A 33 3.49 -5.20 12.30
C GLY A 33 2.73 -4.12 11.53
N PRO A 34 3.30 -2.92 11.44
CA PRO A 34 2.66 -1.79 10.79
C PRO A 34 2.76 -1.86 9.27
N ILE A 35 2.07 -0.95 8.61
CA ILE A 35 2.28 -0.69 7.19
C ILE A 35 3.60 0.07 7.08
N LEU A 36 4.50 -0.45 6.24
CA LEU A 36 5.79 0.18 6.02
C LEU A 36 5.92 0.53 4.54
N ILE A 37 6.17 1.79 4.26
CA ILE A 37 6.39 2.26 2.89
C ILE A 37 7.82 2.79 2.80
N THR A 38 8.60 2.21 1.91
CA THR A 38 10.01 2.56 1.74
C THR A 38 10.21 3.13 0.35
N LEU A 39 10.81 4.31 0.28
CA LEU A 39 11.18 4.89 -1.01
C LEU A 39 12.48 4.25 -1.46
N LEU A 40 12.45 3.61 -2.62
CA LEU A 40 13.58 2.84 -3.14
C LEU A 40 14.39 3.60 -4.19
N GLY A 41 14.11 4.89 -4.34
CA GLY A 41 14.71 5.72 -5.37
C GLY A 41 13.82 5.83 -6.59
N GLY A 42 14.39 6.31 -7.69
CA GLY A 42 13.62 6.49 -8.91
C GLY A 42 14.46 7.17 -9.96
N THR A 43 13.91 7.29 -11.16
CA THR A 43 14.54 7.97 -12.27
C THR A 43 13.54 8.94 -12.90
N GLY A 44 14.00 10.14 -13.24
CA GLY A 44 13.13 11.15 -13.81
C GLY A 44 12.04 11.56 -12.83
N ARG A 45 10.80 11.46 -13.25
CA ARG A 45 9.64 11.86 -12.44
C ARG A 45 9.00 10.69 -11.69
N ARG A 46 9.59 9.50 -11.77
CA ARG A 46 9.06 8.32 -11.12
C ARG A 46 9.77 8.05 -9.82
N VAL A 47 8.99 7.63 -8.83
CA VAL A 47 9.52 7.16 -7.56
C VAL A 47 9.13 5.71 -7.40
N LYS A 48 10.12 4.87 -7.13
CA LYS A 48 9.89 3.46 -6.82
C LYS A 48 9.72 3.32 -5.33
N MET A 49 8.72 2.55 -4.90
CA MET A 49 8.49 2.31 -3.48
C MET A 49 8.15 0.87 -3.21
N GLY A 50 8.59 0.39 -2.06
CA GLY A 50 8.22 -0.93 -1.55
C GLY A 50 7.19 -0.75 -0.45
N ILE A 51 6.13 -1.54 -0.49
CA ILE A 51 5.06 -1.47 0.50
C ILE A 51 4.91 -2.82 1.15
N LYS A 52 5.05 -2.84 2.47
CA LYS A 52 4.80 -4.01 3.30
C LYS A 52 3.56 -3.72 4.12
N ALA A 53 2.52 -4.53 3.95
CA ALA A 53 1.24 -4.32 4.61
C ALA A 53 0.61 -5.66 4.97
N PRO A 54 -0.34 -5.66 5.93
CA PRO A 54 -1.12 -6.87 6.24
C PRO A 54 -1.86 -7.41 5.01
N GLU A 55 -2.03 -8.73 4.94
CA GLU A 55 -2.74 -9.38 3.84
C GLU A 55 -4.19 -8.96 3.75
N GLN A 56 -4.76 -8.49 4.84
CA GLN A 56 -6.14 -8.04 4.92
C GLN A 56 -6.37 -6.71 4.18
N LEU A 57 -5.29 -6.04 3.78
CA LEU A 57 -5.36 -4.79 3.03
C LEU A 57 -5.00 -5.02 1.57
N ALA A 58 -5.76 -4.40 0.69
CA ALA A 58 -5.48 -4.37 -0.74
C ALA A 58 -4.79 -3.06 -1.10
N ILE A 59 -3.80 -3.14 -1.97
CA ILE A 59 -3.04 -1.98 -2.43
C ILE A 59 -3.27 -1.85 -3.92
N ARG A 60 -3.77 -0.70 -4.34
CA ARG A 60 -4.12 -0.46 -5.74
C ARG A 60 -3.53 0.85 -6.22
N ARG A 61 -3.21 0.89 -7.50
CA ARG A 61 -2.83 2.13 -8.15
C ARG A 61 -4.08 2.92 -8.49
N LYS A 62 -4.02 4.22 -8.27
CA LYS A 62 -5.09 5.11 -8.69
C LYS A 62 -4.48 6.30 -9.40
N ASP A 63 -4.80 6.44 -10.67
CA ASP A 63 -4.35 7.59 -11.44
C ASP A 63 -5.36 8.73 -11.26
N VAL A 64 -4.84 9.94 -11.22
CA VAL A 64 -5.68 11.13 -11.19
C VAL A 64 -6.20 11.37 -12.60
N VAL A 65 -7.49 11.50 -12.71
CA VAL A 65 -8.14 11.75 -14.00
C VAL A 65 -8.51 13.20 -14.09
#